data_3c2c115bdd319462cbcdef888a0091e1
#
_entry.id   3c2c115bdd319462cbcdef888a0091e1
#
_cell.length_a   1.000
_cell.length_b   1.000
_cell.length_c   1.000
_cell.angle_alpha   90.00
_cell.angle_beta   90.00
_cell.angle_gamma   90.00
#
_symmetry.space_group_name_H-M   'P 1'
#
loop_
_entity.id
_entity.type
_entity.pdbx_description
1 polymer ?
#
loop_
_entity_poly.entity_id
_entity_poly.type
_entity_poly.pdbx_seq_one_letter_code
_entity_poly.pdbx_strand_id
1 'polypeptide(L)'
;MGWVAKKRDFGVLTFIDLRDRDGVTQVVMNEEDAGEAHSKAKNLRGEFVIAVKGEVVMREGTHNAKLTTGDIEVHASEILILNDAKVPPFQLEVVGSENLADESTRLKYRYLDLRRPQLQHNIRMRARAVAAIREYFDKRGFIEIETPILLKSTPEGARDFVVPSRIHSGKFFALPQSPQILKQLTMISGF
;
A
#
# COMPACT_ATOMS: atom_id res chain seq x y z
N MET A 1 4.96 13.87 6.66
CA MET A 1 4.14 13.97 5.43
C MET A 1 3.24 12.76 5.31
N GLY A 2 2.00 12.94 4.84
CA GLY A 2 1.05 11.83 4.72
C GLY A 2 -0.29 12.28 4.13
N TRP A 3 -1.25 11.40 4.21
CA TRP A 3 -2.63 11.63 3.79
C TRP A 3 -3.50 11.98 4.99
N VAL A 4 -4.41 12.95 4.82
CA VAL A 4 -5.45 13.24 5.80
C VAL A 4 -6.45 12.08 5.84
N ALA A 5 -6.34 11.22 6.83
CA ALA A 5 -7.25 10.10 7.01
C ALA A 5 -8.59 10.58 7.60
N LYS A 6 -8.53 11.41 8.63
CA LYS A 6 -9.70 11.98 9.29
C LYS A 6 -9.41 13.38 9.79
N LYS A 7 -10.41 14.25 9.72
CA LYS A 7 -10.39 15.59 10.33
C LYS A 7 -11.55 15.73 11.30
N ARG A 8 -11.28 16.36 12.44
CA ARG A 8 -12.27 16.73 13.46
C ARG A 8 -12.02 18.18 13.83
N ASP A 9 -13.04 19.00 13.71
CA ASP A 9 -12.99 20.43 13.98
C ASP A 9 -13.84 20.74 15.23
N PHE A 10 -13.22 21.36 16.21
CA PHE A 10 -13.86 21.77 17.47
C PHE A 10 -13.76 23.30 17.67
N GLY A 11 -13.74 24.05 16.58
CA GLY A 11 -13.66 25.51 16.60
C GLY A 11 -12.22 26.00 16.76
N VAL A 12 -11.76 26.17 17.99
CA VAL A 12 -10.40 26.64 18.33
C VAL A 12 -9.34 25.54 18.06
N LEU A 13 -9.74 24.27 18.18
CA LEU A 13 -8.87 23.12 17.99
C LEU A 13 -9.29 22.31 16.78
N THR A 14 -8.35 22.02 15.90
CA THR A 14 -8.54 21.07 14.80
C THR A 14 -7.59 19.89 14.98
N PHE A 15 -8.16 18.68 14.91
CA PHE A 15 -7.42 17.43 14.95
C PHE A 15 -7.40 16.78 13.57
N ILE A 16 -6.23 16.31 13.16
CA ILE A 16 -6.05 15.54 11.92
C ILE A 16 -5.39 14.22 12.27
N ASP A 17 -6.01 13.14 11.85
CA ASP A 17 -5.38 11.83 11.83
C ASP A 17 -4.59 11.76 10.50
N LEU A 18 -3.27 11.95 10.60
CA LEU A 18 -2.34 11.92 9.47
C LEU A 18 -1.83 10.50 9.27
N ARG A 19 -2.17 9.90 8.13
CA ARG A 19 -1.75 8.55 7.78
C ARG A 19 -0.52 8.59 6.89
N ASP A 20 0.47 7.80 7.23
CA ASP A 20 1.65 7.57 6.40
C ASP A 20 1.86 6.07 6.14
N ARG A 21 3.06 5.70 5.73
CA ARG A 21 3.45 4.31 5.46
C ARG A 21 3.42 3.42 6.71
N ASP A 22 3.72 4.00 7.88
CA ASP A 22 3.97 3.24 9.10
C ASP A 22 2.76 3.24 10.05
N GLY A 23 1.83 4.17 9.86
CA GLY A 23 0.62 4.22 10.65
C GLY A 23 -0.15 5.53 10.56
N VAL A 24 -0.81 5.87 11.66
CA VAL A 24 -1.60 7.09 11.80
C VAL A 24 -1.14 7.83 13.04
N THR A 25 -0.78 9.11 12.87
CA THR A 25 -0.40 10.01 13.96
C THR A 25 -1.39 11.15 14.07
N GLN A 26 -1.81 11.47 15.27
CA GLN A 26 -2.66 12.63 15.52
C GLN A 26 -1.85 13.91 15.42
N VAL A 27 -2.38 14.86 14.67
CA VAL A 27 -1.86 16.24 14.56
C VAL A 27 -2.89 17.17 15.15
N VAL A 28 -2.44 18.07 16.00
CA VAL A 28 -3.27 19.06 16.71
C VAL A 28 -2.88 20.46 16.25
N MET A 29 -3.86 21.29 15.98
CA MET A 29 -3.69 22.70 15.66
C MET A 29 -4.59 23.52 16.54
N ASN A 30 -3.99 24.47 17.24
CA ASN A 30 -4.69 25.46 18.04
C ASN A 30 -4.69 26.79 17.27
N GLU A 31 -5.83 27.44 17.22
CA GLU A 31 -5.97 28.75 16.57
C GLU A 31 -5.09 29.84 17.22
N GLU A 32 -4.91 29.76 18.54
CA GLU A 32 -4.11 30.73 19.30
C GLU A 32 -2.61 30.62 19.01
N ASP A 33 -2.10 29.38 18.82
CA ASP A 33 -0.67 29.12 18.66
C ASP A 33 -0.23 29.07 17.18
N ALA A 34 -1.13 28.66 16.30
CA ALA A 34 -0.84 28.38 14.90
C ALA A 34 -1.97 28.81 13.95
N GLY A 35 -2.44 30.08 14.09
CA GLY A 35 -3.62 30.58 13.38
C GLY A 35 -3.60 30.39 11.87
N GLU A 36 -2.44 30.54 11.21
CA GLU A 36 -2.31 30.26 9.76
C GLU A 36 -2.45 28.77 9.44
N ALA A 37 -1.80 27.90 10.20
CA ALA A 37 -1.91 26.45 10.03
C ALA A 37 -3.34 25.98 10.33
N HIS A 38 -3.97 26.51 11.38
CA HIS A 38 -5.36 26.23 11.72
C HIS A 38 -6.33 26.67 10.61
N SER A 39 -6.13 27.87 10.05
CA SER A 39 -6.94 28.37 8.92
C SER A 39 -6.80 27.49 7.67
N LYS A 40 -5.59 27.05 7.34
CA LYS A 40 -5.35 26.09 6.26
C LYS A 40 -6.02 24.74 6.54
N ALA A 41 -5.99 24.29 7.79
CA ALA A 41 -6.61 23.02 8.20
C ALA A 41 -8.13 22.99 8.00
N LYS A 42 -8.82 24.12 8.14
CA LYS A 42 -10.26 24.21 7.88
C LYS A 42 -10.64 23.75 6.46
N ASN A 43 -9.78 23.97 5.48
CA ASN A 43 -10.00 23.62 4.07
C ASN A 43 -9.57 22.20 3.72
N LEU A 44 -8.91 21.47 4.62
CA LEU A 44 -8.47 20.10 4.36
C LEU A 44 -9.66 19.14 4.27
N ARG A 45 -9.53 18.20 3.34
CA ARG A 45 -10.47 17.10 3.15
C ARG A 45 -9.74 15.77 3.24
N GLY A 46 -10.49 14.69 3.36
CA GLY A 46 -9.92 13.35 3.35
C GLY A 46 -9.06 13.09 2.11
N GLU A 47 -7.96 12.38 2.31
CA GLU A 47 -6.97 12.00 1.31
C GLU A 47 -6.14 13.14 0.71
N PHE A 48 -6.28 14.39 1.18
CA PHE A 48 -5.30 15.43 0.86
C PHE A 48 -3.91 15.01 1.33
N VAL A 49 -2.90 15.32 0.56
CA VAL A 49 -1.49 15.09 0.91
C VAL A 49 -0.95 16.35 1.55
N ILE A 50 -0.50 16.23 2.78
CA ILE A 50 0.04 17.36 3.54
C ILE A 50 1.41 17.07 4.12
N ALA A 51 2.20 18.12 4.30
CA ALA A 51 3.36 18.13 5.16
C ALA A 51 3.03 18.96 6.41
N VAL A 52 3.45 18.46 7.55
CA VAL A 52 3.27 19.10 8.84
C VAL A 52 4.64 19.32 9.47
N LYS A 53 4.88 20.50 9.99
CA LYS A 53 6.00 20.85 10.87
C LYS A 53 5.43 21.20 12.24
N GLY A 54 6.03 20.68 13.29
CA GLY A 54 5.54 20.90 14.65
C GLY A 54 6.38 20.17 15.67
N GLU A 55 5.96 20.26 16.92
CA GLU A 55 6.56 19.60 18.06
C GLU A 55 5.84 18.29 18.38
N VAL A 56 6.61 17.25 18.69
CA VAL A 56 6.07 15.98 19.16
C VAL A 56 5.94 16.07 20.68
N VAL A 57 4.73 15.91 21.17
CA VAL A 57 4.44 15.97 22.60
C VAL A 57 3.74 14.70 23.07
N MET A 58 3.80 14.43 24.36
CA MET A 58 2.97 13.40 24.98
C MET A 58 1.51 13.84 24.90
N ARG A 59 0.67 12.92 24.52
CA ARG A 59 -0.77 13.19 24.41
C ARG A 59 -1.37 13.48 25.79
N GLU A 60 -2.13 14.54 25.89
CA GLU A 60 -2.90 14.82 27.09
C GLU A 60 -4.05 13.83 27.21
N GLY A 61 -4.13 13.14 28.36
CA GLY A 61 -5.20 12.20 28.67
C GLY A 61 -4.82 10.72 28.49
N THR A 62 -5.79 9.92 28.06
CA THR A 62 -5.63 8.46 27.99
C THR A 62 -4.96 8.03 26.68
N HIS A 63 -4.04 7.07 26.78
CA HIS A 63 -3.47 6.37 25.61
C HIS A 63 -4.55 5.93 24.63
N ASN A 64 -4.35 6.22 23.35
CA ASN A 64 -5.25 5.76 22.29
C ASN A 64 -4.76 4.43 21.71
N ALA A 65 -5.24 3.32 22.24
CA ALA A 65 -4.89 1.97 21.80
C ALA A 65 -5.23 1.67 20.32
N LYS A 66 -5.98 2.53 19.64
CA LYS A 66 -6.32 2.38 18.22
C LYS A 66 -5.23 2.90 17.28
N LEU A 67 -4.29 3.71 17.81
CA LEU A 67 -3.19 4.28 17.05
C LEU A 67 -1.87 3.63 17.48
N THR A 68 -0.99 3.35 16.53
CA THR A 68 0.38 2.89 16.83
C THR A 68 1.20 3.94 17.57
N THR A 69 0.86 5.22 17.39
CA THR A 69 1.46 6.39 18.05
C THR A 69 0.53 6.98 19.10
N GLY A 70 -0.26 6.14 19.77
CA GLY A 70 -1.34 6.58 20.66
C GLY A 70 -0.93 7.33 21.92
N ASP A 71 0.36 7.31 22.27
CA ASP A 71 0.93 8.04 23.40
C ASP A 71 1.38 9.48 23.07
N ILE A 72 1.53 9.77 21.78
CA ILE A 72 2.05 11.04 21.32
C ILE A 72 1.10 11.72 20.34
N GLU A 73 1.29 13.03 20.17
CA GLU A 73 0.67 13.81 19.11
C GLU A 73 1.63 14.89 18.61
N VAL A 74 1.35 15.48 17.46
CA VAL A 74 2.13 16.53 16.86
C VAL A 74 1.36 17.85 16.98
N HIS A 75 1.88 18.79 17.75
CA HIS A 75 1.39 20.16 17.78
C HIS A 75 1.96 20.92 16.58
N ALA A 76 1.13 21.16 15.59
CA ALA A 76 1.56 21.71 14.33
C ALA A 76 1.74 23.23 14.40
N SER A 77 2.91 23.71 14.02
CA SER A 77 3.19 25.14 13.79
C SER A 77 2.99 25.54 12.32
N GLU A 78 3.13 24.60 11.39
CA GLU A 78 3.01 24.88 9.95
C GLU A 78 2.37 23.68 9.22
N ILE A 79 1.50 23.98 8.26
CA ILE A 79 0.94 23.00 7.31
C ILE A 79 1.18 23.47 5.89
N LEU A 80 1.71 22.57 5.08
CA LEU A 80 1.82 22.72 3.63
C LEU A 80 0.94 21.70 2.94
N ILE A 81 0.02 22.16 2.10
CA ILE A 81 -0.78 21.29 1.24
C ILE A 81 0.10 20.96 0.02
N LEU A 82 0.50 19.69 -0.08
CA LEU A 82 1.33 19.20 -1.18
C LEU A 82 0.47 18.84 -2.39
N ASN A 83 -0.71 18.30 -2.14
CA ASN A 83 -1.68 17.98 -3.20
C ASN A 83 -3.08 17.88 -2.62
N ASP A 84 -4.07 18.33 -3.37
CA ASP A 84 -5.46 18.11 -3.07
C ASP A 84 -5.94 16.76 -3.63
N ALA A 85 -7.09 16.29 -3.17
CA ALA A 85 -7.72 15.07 -3.63
C ALA A 85 -9.21 15.27 -3.85
N LYS A 86 -9.73 14.60 -4.87
CA LYS A 86 -11.18 14.44 -5.02
C LYS A 86 -11.71 13.54 -3.90
N VAL A 87 -12.98 13.69 -3.58
CA VAL A 87 -13.63 12.80 -2.61
C VAL A 87 -13.51 11.35 -3.08
N PRO A 88 -12.96 10.44 -2.26
CA PRO A 88 -12.87 9.03 -2.60
C PRO A 88 -14.26 8.43 -2.87
N PRO A 89 -14.40 7.49 -3.82
CA PRO A 89 -15.66 6.86 -4.14
C PRO A 89 -16.18 5.91 -3.05
N PHE A 90 -15.35 5.62 -2.06
CA PHE A 90 -15.68 4.80 -0.89
C PHE A 90 -14.79 5.15 0.31
N GLN A 91 -15.23 4.75 1.50
CA GLN A 91 -14.46 4.96 2.72
C GLN A 91 -13.27 3.99 2.78
N LEU A 92 -12.08 4.51 3.11
CA LEU A 92 -10.85 3.73 3.22
C LEU A 92 -10.67 3.10 4.60
N GLU A 93 -11.20 3.73 5.65
CA GLU A 93 -11.07 3.29 7.04
C GLU A 93 -12.29 2.46 7.47
N VAL A 94 -12.59 1.41 6.74
CA VAL A 94 -13.64 0.46 7.14
C VAL A 94 -13.01 -0.70 7.87
N VAL A 95 -13.45 -0.93 9.10
CA VAL A 95 -13.11 -2.11 9.90
C VAL A 95 -14.17 -3.18 9.64
N GLY A 96 -13.73 -4.35 9.18
CA GLY A 96 -14.61 -5.47 8.85
C GLY A 96 -15.08 -5.48 7.37
N SER A 97 -15.93 -6.45 7.05
CA SER A 97 -16.45 -6.64 5.68
C SER A 97 -17.83 -6.04 5.45
N GLU A 98 -18.54 -5.68 6.51
CA GLU A 98 -19.97 -5.35 6.44
C GLU A 98 -20.31 -4.05 5.71
N ASN A 99 -19.35 -3.12 5.59
CA ASN A 99 -19.55 -1.82 4.94
C ASN A 99 -18.54 -1.57 3.80
N LEU A 100 -18.06 -2.63 3.17
CA LEU A 100 -17.19 -2.49 2.00
C LEU A 100 -17.98 -2.08 0.78
N ALA A 101 -17.39 -1.17 -0.01
CA ALA A 101 -17.89 -0.94 -1.36
C ALA A 101 -17.84 -2.23 -2.18
N ASP A 102 -18.67 -2.32 -3.20
CA ASP A 102 -18.72 -3.45 -4.12
C ASP A 102 -17.34 -3.71 -4.75
N GLU A 103 -17.09 -4.96 -5.11
CA GLU A 103 -15.78 -5.39 -5.62
C GLU A 103 -15.41 -4.68 -6.91
N SER A 104 -16.37 -4.44 -7.81
CA SER A 104 -16.11 -3.77 -9.08
C SER A 104 -15.61 -2.34 -8.88
N THR A 105 -16.17 -1.59 -7.94
CA THR A 105 -15.73 -0.25 -7.57
C THR A 105 -14.34 -0.29 -6.92
N ARG A 106 -14.07 -1.24 -6.03
CA ARG A 106 -12.75 -1.41 -5.41
C ARG A 106 -11.67 -1.80 -6.42
N LEU A 107 -11.99 -2.63 -7.39
CA LEU A 107 -11.05 -3.00 -8.46
C LEU A 107 -10.78 -1.82 -9.40
N LYS A 108 -11.80 -1.02 -9.73
CA LYS A 108 -11.64 0.19 -10.55
C LYS A 108 -10.73 1.23 -9.88
N TYR A 109 -10.86 1.40 -8.56
CA TYR A 109 -10.05 2.32 -7.77
C TYR A 109 -9.05 1.56 -6.88
N ARG A 110 -8.39 0.55 -7.44
CA ARG A 110 -7.53 -0.38 -6.70
C ARG A 110 -6.45 0.30 -5.87
N TYR A 111 -5.88 1.39 -6.37
CA TYR A 111 -4.88 2.18 -5.67
C TYR A 111 -5.40 2.80 -4.36
N LEU A 112 -6.70 3.11 -4.27
CA LEU A 112 -7.34 3.54 -3.02
C LEU A 112 -7.62 2.35 -2.11
N ASP A 113 -8.17 1.27 -2.65
CA ASP A 113 -8.46 0.06 -1.88
C ASP A 113 -7.20 -0.51 -1.21
N LEU A 114 -6.05 -0.42 -1.88
CA LEU A 114 -4.74 -0.83 -1.34
C LEU A 114 -4.23 0.05 -0.18
N ARG A 115 -4.82 1.20 0.09
CA ARG A 115 -4.53 2.00 1.28
C ARG A 115 -5.17 1.43 2.55
N ARG A 116 -6.12 0.52 2.41
CA ARG A 116 -6.79 -0.10 3.55
C ARG A 116 -5.82 -0.97 4.36
N PRO A 117 -5.84 -0.86 5.71
CA PRO A 117 -4.88 -1.57 6.57
C PRO A 117 -4.84 -3.08 6.31
N GLN A 118 -5.99 -3.71 6.12
CA GLN A 118 -6.08 -5.15 5.84
C GLN A 118 -5.33 -5.57 4.58
N LEU A 119 -5.48 -4.80 3.48
CA LEU A 119 -4.80 -5.13 2.22
C LEU A 119 -3.31 -4.85 2.29
N GLN A 120 -2.91 -3.77 2.98
CA GLN A 120 -1.50 -3.51 3.24
C GLN A 120 -0.87 -4.63 4.07
N HIS A 121 -1.56 -5.09 5.12
CA HIS A 121 -1.12 -6.23 5.92
C HIS A 121 -0.92 -7.48 5.05
N ASN A 122 -1.90 -7.81 4.20
CA ASN A 122 -1.84 -8.98 3.33
C ASN A 122 -0.65 -8.93 2.36
N ILE A 123 -0.40 -7.76 1.74
CA ILE A 123 0.75 -7.57 0.84
C ILE A 123 2.07 -7.70 1.60
N ARG A 124 2.18 -7.07 2.77
CA ARG A 124 3.39 -7.15 3.61
C ARG A 124 3.63 -8.58 4.09
N MET A 125 2.56 -9.29 4.49
CA MET A 125 2.66 -10.71 4.90
C MET A 125 3.13 -11.58 3.74
N ARG A 126 2.55 -11.41 2.55
CA ARG A 126 2.98 -12.12 1.35
C ARG A 126 4.46 -11.87 1.03
N ALA A 127 4.89 -10.62 1.07
CA ALA A 127 6.30 -10.26 0.82
C ALA A 127 7.25 -10.94 1.83
N ARG A 128 6.89 -10.94 3.13
CA ARG A 128 7.67 -11.61 4.16
C ARG A 128 7.72 -13.13 3.96
N ALA A 129 6.60 -13.75 3.60
CA ALA A 129 6.54 -15.18 3.34
C ALA A 129 7.47 -15.57 2.16
N VAL A 130 7.43 -14.82 1.06
CA VAL A 130 8.30 -15.04 -0.10
C VAL A 130 9.77 -14.84 0.29
N ALA A 131 10.10 -13.80 1.03
CA ALA A 131 11.47 -13.56 1.51
C ALA A 131 11.98 -14.72 2.39
N ALA A 132 11.15 -15.20 3.32
CA ALA A 132 11.52 -16.34 4.18
C ALA A 132 11.73 -17.64 3.38
N ILE A 133 10.92 -17.89 2.36
CA ILE A 133 11.09 -19.05 1.48
C ILE A 133 12.43 -18.95 0.73
N ARG A 134 12.74 -17.79 0.15
CA ARG A 134 14.00 -17.55 -0.56
C ARG A 134 15.20 -17.74 0.36
N GLU A 135 15.16 -17.13 1.54
CA GLU A 135 16.23 -17.27 2.55
C GLU A 135 16.43 -18.73 2.99
N TYR A 136 15.32 -19.47 3.15
CA TYR A 136 15.37 -20.87 3.54
C TYR A 136 16.10 -21.72 2.49
N PHE A 137 15.81 -21.53 1.20
CA PHE A 137 16.45 -22.27 0.12
C PHE A 137 17.88 -21.81 -0.13
N ASP A 138 18.15 -20.52 -0.11
CA ASP A 138 19.48 -19.94 -0.28
C ASP A 138 20.46 -20.50 0.76
N LYS A 139 20.10 -20.51 2.04
CA LYS A 139 20.90 -21.11 3.14
C LYS A 139 21.20 -22.61 2.96
N ARG A 140 20.52 -23.30 2.07
CA ARG A 140 20.69 -24.72 1.74
C ARG A 140 21.41 -24.95 0.43
N GLY A 141 21.96 -23.90 -0.16
CA GLY A 141 22.71 -23.97 -1.42
C GLY A 141 21.86 -24.08 -2.67
N PHE A 142 20.54 -23.80 -2.58
CA PHE A 142 19.71 -23.70 -3.77
C PHE A 142 19.89 -22.32 -4.42
N ILE A 143 19.84 -22.30 -5.75
CA ILE A 143 19.96 -21.07 -6.54
C ILE A 143 18.59 -20.75 -7.15
N GLU A 144 18.09 -19.54 -6.91
CA GLU A 144 16.87 -19.04 -7.57
C GLU A 144 17.22 -18.63 -9.01
N ILE A 145 16.56 -19.24 -9.98
CA ILE A 145 16.79 -18.96 -11.39
C ILE A 145 15.49 -18.44 -12.01
N GLU A 146 15.55 -17.26 -12.60
CA GLU A 146 14.46 -16.71 -13.40
C GLU A 146 14.47 -17.37 -14.78
N THR A 147 13.34 -17.98 -15.16
CA THR A 147 13.15 -18.59 -16.47
C THR A 147 12.30 -17.69 -17.37
N PRO A 148 12.50 -17.73 -18.71
CA PRO A 148 11.62 -17.05 -19.63
C PRO A 148 10.15 -17.44 -19.44
N ILE A 149 9.26 -16.46 -19.49
CA ILE A 149 7.80 -16.68 -19.39
C ILE A 149 7.21 -17.11 -20.74
N LEU A 150 7.73 -16.56 -21.84
CA LEU A 150 7.32 -16.91 -23.19
C LEU A 150 8.24 -17.97 -23.78
N LEU A 151 7.69 -19.14 -24.03
CA LEU A 151 8.41 -20.29 -24.56
C LEU A 151 7.68 -20.89 -25.76
N LYS A 152 8.23 -21.94 -26.30
CA LYS A 152 7.52 -22.85 -27.24
C LYS A 152 6.53 -23.69 -26.41
N SER A 153 5.33 -23.92 -26.95
CA SER A 153 4.37 -24.86 -26.36
C SER A 153 5.01 -26.24 -26.14
N THR A 154 4.76 -26.79 -24.95
CA THR A 154 5.24 -28.13 -24.58
C THR A 154 4.06 -29.10 -24.52
N PRO A 155 4.25 -30.39 -24.79
CA PRO A 155 3.16 -31.37 -24.76
C PRO A 155 2.70 -31.75 -23.35
N GLU A 156 3.24 -31.10 -22.34
CA GLU A 156 3.00 -31.40 -20.92
C GLU A 156 1.77 -30.65 -20.40
N GLY A 157 0.80 -31.36 -19.88
CA GLY A 157 -0.32 -30.80 -19.12
C GLY A 157 -1.52 -30.35 -19.96
N ALA A 158 -2.27 -29.37 -19.44
CA ALA A 158 -3.44 -28.80 -20.07
C ALA A 158 -3.05 -27.82 -21.20
N ARG A 159 -4.06 -27.29 -21.89
CA ARG A 159 -3.84 -26.32 -22.98
C ARG A 159 -3.14 -25.06 -22.49
N ASP A 160 -2.07 -24.69 -23.18
CA ASP A 160 -1.36 -23.44 -22.94
C ASP A 160 -2.14 -22.23 -23.47
N PHE A 161 -1.99 -21.10 -22.82
CA PHE A 161 -2.33 -19.82 -23.42
C PHE A 161 -1.25 -19.43 -24.44
N VAL A 162 -1.69 -18.99 -25.62
CA VAL A 162 -0.77 -18.62 -26.71
C VAL A 162 -0.75 -17.11 -26.92
N VAL A 163 0.43 -16.59 -27.25
CA VAL A 163 0.66 -15.16 -27.53
C VAL A 163 1.19 -15.06 -28.98
N PRO A 164 0.49 -14.35 -29.87
CA PRO A 164 0.95 -14.20 -31.26
C PRO A 164 2.27 -13.45 -31.34
N SER A 165 3.17 -13.92 -32.19
CA SER A 165 4.44 -13.23 -32.45
C SER A 165 4.19 -11.97 -33.30
N ARG A 166 4.71 -10.83 -32.87
CA ARG A 166 4.66 -9.59 -33.64
C ARG A 166 5.68 -9.58 -34.80
N ILE A 167 6.75 -10.36 -34.69
CA ILE A 167 7.87 -10.38 -35.63
C ILE A 167 7.67 -11.45 -36.70
N HIS A 168 7.11 -12.61 -36.30
CA HIS A 168 6.95 -13.77 -37.21
C HIS A 168 5.47 -14.04 -37.43
N SER A 169 4.96 -13.71 -38.59
CA SER A 169 3.57 -13.97 -38.99
C SER A 169 3.23 -15.46 -38.90
N GLY A 170 2.07 -15.79 -38.32
CA GLY A 170 1.60 -17.16 -38.16
C GLY A 170 2.31 -17.99 -37.09
N LYS A 171 3.25 -17.40 -36.33
CA LYS A 171 3.91 -18.04 -35.19
C LYS A 171 3.42 -17.51 -33.84
N PHE A 172 3.50 -18.35 -32.82
CA PHE A 172 3.02 -18.06 -31.47
C PHE A 172 4.06 -18.46 -30.44
N PHE A 173 4.12 -17.72 -29.38
CA PHE A 173 4.69 -18.15 -28.10
C PHE A 173 3.60 -18.80 -27.26
N ALA A 174 4.00 -19.57 -26.27
CA ALA A 174 3.11 -20.12 -25.25
C ALA A 174 3.51 -19.60 -23.87
N LEU A 175 2.52 -19.55 -22.97
CA LEU A 175 2.70 -19.43 -21.54
C LEU A 175 2.60 -20.83 -20.93
N PRO A 176 3.70 -21.57 -20.80
CA PRO A 176 3.67 -22.95 -20.33
C PRO A 176 3.27 -23.00 -18.85
N GLN A 177 2.67 -24.12 -18.45
CA GLN A 177 2.28 -24.33 -17.06
C GLN A 177 3.46 -24.61 -16.14
N SER A 178 4.55 -25.16 -16.68
CA SER A 178 5.75 -25.51 -15.92
C SER A 178 7.01 -25.14 -16.69
N PRO A 179 8.04 -24.59 -16.02
CA PRO A 179 9.37 -24.37 -16.57
C PRO A 179 10.23 -25.65 -16.54
N GLN A 180 9.65 -26.83 -16.60
CA GLN A 180 10.33 -28.11 -16.39
C GLN A 180 11.54 -28.32 -17.30
N ILE A 181 11.42 -28.01 -18.58
CA ILE A 181 12.53 -28.15 -19.55
C ILE A 181 13.71 -27.24 -19.16
N LEU A 182 13.43 -26.01 -18.72
CA LEU A 182 14.45 -25.07 -18.30
C LEU A 182 15.11 -25.49 -16.98
N LYS A 183 14.34 -26.04 -16.04
CA LYS A 183 14.89 -26.63 -14.82
C LYS A 183 15.84 -27.80 -15.11
N GLN A 184 15.46 -28.70 -16.02
CA GLN A 184 16.32 -29.80 -16.44
C GLN A 184 17.61 -29.30 -17.11
N LEU A 185 17.48 -28.27 -17.95
CA LEU A 185 18.64 -27.65 -18.59
C LEU A 185 19.64 -27.08 -17.55
N THR A 186 19.15 -26.37 -16.55
CA THR A 186 20.00 -25.82 -15.49
C THR A 186 20.66 -26.92 -14.65
N MET A 187 19.91 -28.00 -14.32
CA MET A 187 20.49 -29.15 -13.62
C MET A 187 21.62 -29.82 -14.42
N ILE A 188 21.44 -30.03 -15.73
CA ILE A 188 22.47 -30.57 -16.59
C ILE A 188 23.68 -29.65 -16.70
N SER A 189 23.48 -28.36 -16.57
CA SER A 189 24.51 -27.31 -16.58
C SER A 189 25.26 -27.19 -15.26
N GLY A 190 24.90 -27.95 -14.23
CA GLY A 190 25.60 -27.99 -12.95
C GLY A 190 25.08 -27.07 -11.86
N PHE A 191 23.85 -26.60 -11.98
CA PHE A 191 23.18 -25.78 -10.94
C PHE A 191 22.28 -26.62 -10.04
#